data_af37615d9a47b2cedcb6bfdb8f6325dc
#
_entry.id   af37615d9a47b2cedcb6bfdb8f6325dc
#
_cell.length_a   1.000
_cell.length_b   1.000
_cell.length_c   1.000
_cell.angle_alpha   90.00
_cell.angle_beta   90.00
_cell.angle_gamma   90.00
#
_symmetry.space_group_name_H-M   'P 1'
#
loop_
_entity.id
_entity.type
_entity.pdbx_description
1 polymer ?
#
loop_
_entity_poly.entity_id
_entity_poly.type
_entity_poly.pdbx_seq_one_letter_code
_entity_poly.pdbx_strand_id
1 'polypeptide(L)'
;MHCMKNTHISYLYEQVLKDLKKKMVFIAGARQTGKTSLALLIASMKQYLNWDIDRDRESILKRQWPARGKILALDEIHKYRNWRNLLKGLYDDWKGKKSILVTGSAKLDYYRRGGDSLQGRYHLLRMHPLSVSELKISKVSEWKSLLLLGGFPEPFFSQSETETKRWRREYRVRLIKEEITSLENIKDLGNMELLSLRLPELVASPLSINSLREDLQTSHRTVSHYIDILERLFFLFRVPPFGAPKLRAVKKVQKHYHYDWGLVSDPSKRFENLVASHLLKWVNWEEDVLGEELELRYFRDIDGREVDFVITRNRVPVLCVECKWDDRDIDPSLTYFKNKFPNIEAYQISAVGKKDYESTNGIRVLPAPVFLQRFV
;
A
#
# COMPACT_ATOMS: atom_id res chain seq x y z
N MET A 1 13.54 5.85 -23.62
CA MET A 1 14.37 4.96 -22.82
C MET A 1 15.40 5.79 -22.07
N HIS A 2 15.03 6.38 -20.94
CA HIS A 2 15.95 7.15 -20.11
C HIS A 2 16.53 6.22 -19.06
N CYS A 3 17.81 6.05 -19.14
CA CYS A 3 18.65 5.14 -18.37
C CYS A 3 18.46 5.43 -16.86
N MET A 4 17.91 4.47 -16.11
CA MET A 4 17.87 4.48 -14.66
C MET A 4 19.29 4.39 -14.10
N LYS A 5 19.92 5.51 -13.80
CA LYS A 5 21.25 5.59 -13.19
C LYS A 5 21.28 5.40 -11.67
N ASN A 6 20.15 5.09 -11.02
CA ASN A 6 20.10 4.70 -9.62
C ASN A 6 19.09 3.56 -9.48
N THR A 7 19.53 2.33 -9.53
CA THR A 7 18.72 1.14 -9.22
C THR A 7 18.48 1.13 -7.71
N HIS A 8 17.42 1.79 -7.25
CA HIS A 8 16.90 1.53 -5.91
C HIS A 8 16.37 0.09 -5.90
N ILE A 9 17.05 -0.75 -5.16
CA ILE A 9 16.63 -2.14 -4.98
C ILE A 9 15.45 -2.11 -4.01
N SER A 10 14.29 -2.61 -4.46
CA SER A 10 13.09 -2.69 -3.63
C SER A 10 13.34 -3.47 -2.34
N TYR A 11 12.74 -3.05 -1.25
CA TYR A 11 12.75 -3.76 0.04
C TYR A 11 12.31 -5.23 -0.07
N LEU A 12 11.52 -5.59 -1.08
CA LEU A 12 11.08 -6.97 -1.33
C LEU A 12 12.13 -7.87 -1.99
N TYR A 13 13.21 -7.33 -2.56
CA TYR A 13 14.13 -8.07 -3.41
C TYR A 13 14.68 -9.34 -2.75
N GLU A 14 15.29 -9.20 -1.58
CA GLU A 14 15.88 -10.33 -0.85
C GLU A 14 14.84 -11.35 -0.42
N GLN A 15 13.67 -10.88 0.01
CA GLN A 15 12.59 -11.76 0.44
C GLN A 15 12.02 -12.55 -0.74
N VAL A 16 11.84 -11.93 -1.90
CA VAL A 16 11.40 -12.63 -3.12
C VAL A 16 12.36 -13.74 -3.49
N LEU A 17 13.69 -13.46 -3.48
CA LEU A 17 14.70 -14.47 -3.78
C LEU A 17 14.68 -15.65 -2.78
N LYS A 18 14.44 -15.36 -1.51
CA LYS A 18 14.32 -16.38 -0.46
C LYS A 18 13.09 -17.26 -0.66
N ASP A 19 11.95 -16.66 -0.97
CA ASP A 19 10.67 -17.35 -1.09
C ASP A 19 10.58 -18.15 -2.40
N LEU A 20 11.16 -17.66 -3.50
CA LEU A 20 11.24 -18.38 -4.78
C LEU A 20 11.96 -19.73 -4.70
N LYS A 21 12.78 -19.94 -3.66
CA LYS A 21 13.41 -21.25 -3.38
C LYS A 21 12.41 -22.28 -2.86
N LYS A 22 11.26 -21.84 -2.33
CA LYS A 22 10.28 -22.70 -1.66
C LYS A 22 8.97 -22.84 -2.44
N LYS A 23 8.44 -21.72 -2.95
CA LYS A 23 7.14 -21.63 -3.62
C LYS A 23 7.17 -20.59 -4.73
N MET A 24 6.09 -20.50 -5.50
CA MET A 24 5.85 -19.34 -6.35
C MET A 24 5.77 -18.08 -5.49
N VAL A 25 6.14 -16.94 -6.05
CA VAL A 25 5.95 -15.64 -5.38
C VAL A 25 5.02 -14.78 -6.22
N PHE A 26 4.01 -14.24 -5.58
CA PHE A 26 3.08 -13.27 -6.18
C PHE A 26 3.36 -11.89 -5.58
N ILE A 27 3.55 -10.89 -6.43
CA ILE A 27 3.73 -9.50 -6.01
C ILE A 27 2.51 -8.71 -6.45
N ALA A 28 1.67 -8.33 -5.49
CA ALA A 28 0.52 -7.46 -5.69
C ALA A 28 0.83 -6.03 -5.21
N GLY A 29 0.11 -5.04 -5.72
CA GLY A 29 0.23 -3.64 -5.28
C GLY A 29 -0.25 -2.66 -6.33
N ALA A 30 -0.28 -1.38 -5.98
CA ALA A 30 -0.71 -0.32 -6.87
C ALA A 30 0.06 -0.34 -8.21
N ARG A 31 -0.57 0.11 -9.28
CA ARG A 31 0.14 0.32 -10.56
C ARG A 31 1.33 1.27 -10.35
N GLN A 32 2.38 1.09 -11.15
CA GLN A 32 3.56 1.98 -11.18
C GLN A 32 4.35 2.06 -9.85
N THR A 33 4.19 1.09 -8.94
CA THR A 33 5.04 0.98 -7.73
C THR A 33 6.39 0.32 -7.96
N GLY A 34 6.67 -0.17 -9.19
CA GLY A 34 7.96 -0.79 -9.52
C GLY A 34 7.94 -2.33 -9.60
N LYS A 35 6.77 -2.99 -9.59
CA LYS A 35 6.65 -4.45 -9.68
C LYS A 35 7.35 -5.04 -10.89
N THR A 36 7.10 -4.48 -12.08
CA THR A 36 7.75 -4.88 -13.34
C THR A 36 9.27 -4.70 -13.26
N SER A 37 9.75 -3.60 -12.70
CA SER A 37 11.19 -3.33 -12.53
C SER A 37 11.83 -4.38 -11.61
N LEU A 38 11.17 -4.74 -10.51
CA LEU A 38 11.64 -5.81 -9.62
C LEU A 38 11.64 -7.17 -10.32
N ALA A 39 10.60 -7.49 -11.08
CA ALA A 39 10.52 -8.74 -11.84
C ALA A 39 11.65 -8.86 -12.88
N LEU A 40 11.95 -7.79 -13.60
CA LEU A 40 13.04 -7.73 -14.57
C LEU A 40 14.43 -7.83 -13.93
N LEU A 41 14.59 -7.26 -12.74
CA LEU A 41 15.84 -7.37 -11.97
C LEU A 41 16.10 -8.83 -11.52
N ILE A 42 15.05 -9.55 -11.12
CA ILE A 42 15.14 -10.91 -10.58
C ILE A 42 15.23 -11.94 -11.72
N ALA A 43 14.39 -11.84 -12.74
CA ALA A 43 14.25 -12.87 -13.78
C ALA A 43 15.07 -12.59 -15.07
N SER A 44 15.60 -11.41 -15.25
CA SER A 44 16.16 -10.88 -16.49
C SER A 44 15.13 -10.80 -17.64
N MET A 45 15.44 -9.98 -18.67
CA MET A 45 14.57 -9.79 -19.84
C MET A 45 14.26 -11.08 -20.61
N LYS A 46 15.18 -12.05 -20.61
CA LYS A 46 15.00 -13.31 -21.37
C LYS A 46 14.06 -14.30 -20.67
N GLN A 47 13.69 -14.03 -19.43
CA GLN A 47 12.85 -14.91 -18.61
C GLN A 47 11.58 -14.22 -18.13
N TYR A 48 11.30 -13.05 -18.67
CA TYR A 48 10.15 -12.22 -18.37
C TYR A 48 9.17 -12.28 -19.55
N LEU A 49 7.90 -12.57 -19.26
CA LEU A 49 6.79 -12.55 -20.21
C LEU A 49 5.67 -11.68 -19.64
N ASN A 50 5.16 -10.79 -20.47
CA ASN A 50 4.06 -9.88 -20.11
C ASN A 50 2.81 -10.20 -20.92
N TRP A 51 1.69 -10.45 -20.25
CA TRP A 51 0.44 -10.77 -20.89
C TRP A 51 -0.08 -9.67 -21.82
N ASP A 52 0.24 -8.41 -21.58
CA ASP A 52 -0.19 -7.28 -22.41
C ASP A 52 0.60 -7.15 -23.72
N ILE A 53 1.70 -7.89 -23.87
CA ILE A 53 2.51 -7.93 -25.10
C ILE A 53 2.06 -9.12 -25.94
N ASP A 54 1.62 -8.88 -27.19
CA ASP A 54 1.04 -9.90 -28.07
C ASP A 54 1.95 -11.11 -28.28
N ARG A 55 3.22 -10.89 -28.56
CA ARG A 55 4.23 -11.96 -28.72
C ARG A 55 4.36 -12.82 -27.46
N ASP A 56 4.40 -12.20 -26.29
CA ASP A 56 4.57 -12.90 -25.02
C ASP A 56 3.28 -13.65 -24.66
N ARG A 57 2.11 -13.04 -24.92
CA ARG A 57 0.82 -13.67 -24.76
C ARG A 57 0.67 -14.92 -25.64
N GLU A 58 1.11 -14.84 -26.89
CA GLU A 58 1.12 -16.00 -27.80
C GLU A 58 2.02 -17.11 -27.27
N SER A 59 3.22 -16.77 -26.79
CA SER A 59 4.14 -17.72 -26.17
C SER A 59 3.53 -18.41 -24.95
N ILE A 60 2.84 -17.66 -24.08
CA ILE A 60 2.12 -18.19 -22.92
C ILE A 60 1.01 -19.16 -23.34
N LEU A 61 0.19 -18.79 -24.32
CA LEU A 61 -0.92 -19.62 -24.82
C LEU A 61 -0.41 -20.92 -25.47
N LYS A 62 0.68 -20.86 -26.23
CA LYS A 62 1.35 -22.02 -26.84
C LYS A 62 2.23 -22.80 -25.86
N ARG A 63 2.34 -22.36 -24.59
CA ARG A 63 3.23 -22.95 -23.58
C ARG A 63 4.68 -23.02 -24.00
N GLN A 64 5.13 -22.04 -24.76
CA GLN A 64 6.52 -21.88 -25.21
C GLN A 64 7.30 -21.05 -24.19
N TRP A 65 7.89 -21.73 -23.23
CA TRP A 65 8.63 -21.10 -22.15
C TRP A 65 10.10 -20.88 -22.49
N PRO A 66 10.74 -19.81 -21.96
CA PRO A 66 12.18 -19.63 -22.09
C PRO A 66 12.96 -20.88 -21.65
N ALA A 67 13.78 -21.41 -22.52
CA ALA A 67 14.50 -22.66 -22.26
C ALA A 67 15.57 -22.53 -21.16
N ARG A 68 16.24 -21.36 -21.11
CA ARG A 68 17.32 -21.08 -20.14
C ARG A 68 16.80 -20.31 -18.96
N GLY A 69 17.45 -20.54 -17.78
CA GLY A 69 17.19 -19.81 -16.53
C GLY A 69 16.32 -20.54 -15.55
N LYS A 70 16.49 -20.17 -14.27
CA LYS A 70 15.82 -20.83 -13.13
C LYS A 70 14.53 -20.14 -12.69
N ILE A 71 14.28 -18.91 -13.11
CA ILE A 71 13.12 -18.10 -12.69
C ILE A 71 12.36 -17.67 -13.94
N LEU A 72 11.07 -17.94 -14.00
CA LEU A 72 10.14 -17.37 -14.97
C LEU A 72 9.32 -16.26 -14.29
N ALA A 73 9.35 -15.05 -14.82
CA ALA A 73 8.48 -13.98 -14.41
C ALA A 73 7.31 -13.82 -15.38
N LEU A 74 6.10 -13.83 -14.83
CA LEU A 74 4.85 -13.64 -15.56
C LEU A 74 4.17 -12.35 -15.05
N ASP A 75 4.19 -11.31 -15.88
CA ASP A 75 3.57 -10.04 -15.55
C ASP A 75 2.15 -9.96 -16.13
N GLU A 76 1.20 -9.42 -15.35
CA GLU A 76 -0.21 -9.22 -15.70
C GLU A 76 -0.94 -10.53 -16.12
N ILE A 77 -0.41 -11.71 -15.79
CA ILE A 77 -0.99 -13.02 -16.18
C ILE A 77 -2.43 -13.21 -15.69
N HIS A 78 -2.83 -12.52 -14.63
CA HIS A 78 -4.19 -12.58 -14.09
C HIS A 78 -5.27 -12.08 -15.07
N LYS A 79 -4.90 -11.40 -16.16
CA LYS A 79 -5.81 -11.04 -17.25
C LYS A 79 -6.20 -12.24 -18.11
N TYR A 80 -5.42 -13.33 -18.07
CA TYR A 80 -5.79 -14.59 -18.73
C TYR A 80 -6.85 -15.33 -17.92
N ARG A 81 -7.99 -15.63 -18.52
CA ARG A 81 -9.14 -16.26 -17.83
C ARG A 81 -8.76 -17.54 -17.06
N ASN A 82 -7.89 -18.38 -17.63
CA ASN A 82 -7.50 -19.67 -17.06
C ASN A 82 -6.13 -19.65 -16.35
N TRP A 83 -5.64 -18.49 -15.94
CA TRP A 83 -4.31 -18.29 -15.37
C TRP A 83 -4.01 -19.17 -14.14
N ARG A 84 -5.00 -19.44 -13.29
CA ARG A 84 -4.83 -20.26 -12.08
C ARG A 84 -4.51 -21.72 -12.44
N ASN A 85 -5.27 -22.30 -13.37
CA ASN A 85 -5.02 -23.67 -13.82
C ASN A 85 -3.68 -23.77 -14.54
N LEU A 86 -3.31 -22.75 -15.31
CA LEU A 86 -1.99 -22.65 -15.94
C LEU A 86 -0.88 -22.67 -14.87
N LEU A 87 -0.95 -21.77 -13.88
CA LEU A 87 0.09 -21.70 -12.82
C LEU A 87 0.14 -22.96 -11.97
N LYS A 88 -1.02 -23.55 -11.66
CA LYS A 88 -1.08 -24.84 -10.95
C LYS A 88 -0.32 -25.91 -11.72
N GLY A 89 -0.62 -26.08 -13.00
CA GLY A 89 0.07 -27.05 -13.85
C GLY A 89 1.57 -26.81 -13.95
N LEU A 90 1.97 -25.55 -14.14
CA LEU A 90 3.39 -25.19 -14.19
C LEU A 90 4.11 -25.46 -12.86
N TYR A 91 3.50 -25.14 -11.75
CA TYR A 91 4.09 -25.38 -10.43
C TYR A 91 4.29 -26.87 -10.17
N ASP A 92 3.27 -27.68 -10.47
CA ASP A 92 3.32 -29.13 -10.23
C ASP A 92 4.34 -29.83 -11.15
N ASP A 93 4.49 -29.35 -12.42
CA ASP A 93 5.48 -29.87 -13.39
C ASP A 93 6.92 -29.40 -13.09
N TRP A 94 7.08 -28.15 -12.63
CA TRP A 94 8.39 -27.53 -12.45
C TRP A 94 8.92 -27.56 -11.01
N LYS A 95 8.23 -28.19 -10.11
CA LYS A 95 8.62 -28.24 -8.69
C LYS A 95 10.08 -28.65 -8.53
N GLY A 96 10.90 -27.75 -7.95
CA GLY A 96 12.34 -27.94 -7.75
C GLY A 96 13.22 -27.72 -8.97
N LYS A 97 12.66 -27.47 -10.17
CA LYS A 97 13.42 -27.21 -11.42
C LYS A 97 13.44 -25.74 -11.81
N LYS A 98 12.30 -25.08 -11.74
CA LYS A 98 12.12 -23.65 -12.05
C LYS A 98 11.22 -22.99 -11.02
N SER A 99 11.55 -21.75 -10.68
CA SER A 99 10.74 -20.89 -9.81
C SER A 99 9.87 -19.96 -10.64
N ILE A 100 8.69 -19.62 -10.15
CA ILE A 100 7.72 -18.77 -10.85
C ILE A 100 7.50 -17.51 -10.02
N LEU A 101 7.77 -16.36 -10.62
CA LEU A 101 7.44 -15.04 -10.10
C LEU A 101 6.24 -14.50 -10.86
N VAL A 102 5.21 -14.07 -10.16
CA VAL A 102 4.02 -13.48 -10.76
C VAL A 102 3.88 -12.05 -10.25
N THR A 103 3.72 -11.12 -11.16
CA THR A 103 3.44 -9.72 -10.83
C THR A 103 2.13 -9.28 -11.44
N GLY A 104 1.44 -8.38 -10.77
CA GLY A 104 0.20 -7.84 -11.29
C GLY A 104 -0.40 -6.77 -10.38
N SER A 105 -1.47 -6.15 -10.89
CA SER A 105 -2.23 -5.15 -10.16
C SER A 105 -3.15 -5.78 -9.10
N ALA A 106 -4.07 -5.00 -8.58
CA ALA A 106 -5.05 -5.32 -7.54
C ALA A 106 -5.76 -6.69 -7.66
N LYS A 107 -5.92 -7.21 -8.86
CA LYS A 107 -6.61 -8.49 -9.09
C LYS A 107 -5.94 -9.69 -8.41
N LEU A 108 -4.63 -9.68 -8.23
CA LEU A 108 -3.93 -10.80 -7.58
C LEU A 108 -4.33 -10.93 -6.10
N ASP A 109 -4.53 -9.82 -5.38
CA ASP A 109 -4.94 -9.84 -3.98
C ASP A 109 -6.44 -10.21 -3.81
N TYR A 110 -7.29 -9.80 -4.75
CA TYR A 110 -8.73 -10.11 -4.73
C TYR A 110 -9.02 -11.61 -4.75
N TYR A 111 -8.24 -12.39 -5.48
CA TYR A 111 -8.45 -13.83 -5.61
C TYR A 111 -8.03 -14.64 -4.38
N ARG A 112 -7.35 -14.02 -3.40
CA ARG A 112 -7.01 -14.65 -2.12
C ARG A 112 -8.25 -15.08 -1.32
N ARG A 113 -9.38 -14.39 -1.50
CA ARG A 113 -10.59 -14.55 -0.67
C ARG A 113 -11.59 -15.60 -1.17
N GLY A 114 -11.38 -16.25 -2.29
CA GLY A 114 -12.36 -17.13 -2.89
C GLY A 114 -11.83 -18.51 -3.31
N GLY A 115 -11.71 -19.49 -2.39
CA GLY A 115 -11.46 -20.91 -2.67
C GLY A 115 -10.38 -21.17 -3.74
N ASP A 116 -9.11 -20.89 -3.44
CA ASP A 116 -8.05 -20.84 -4.43
C ASP A 116 -7.44 -22.22 -4.69
N SER A 117 -7.50 -22.71 -5.93
CA SER A 117 -6.82 -23.94 -6.38
C SER A 117 -5.27 -23.85 -6.26
N LEU A 118 -4.72 -22.65 -6.02
CA LEU A 118 -3.29 -22.38 -5.81
C LEU A 118 -2.90 -22.34 -4.34
N GLN A 119 -3.84 -22.53 -3.41
CA GLN A 119 -3.57 -22.50 -1.98
C GLN A 119 -2.40 -23.43 -1.60
N GLY A 120 -1.47 -22.93 -0.80
CA GLY A 120 -0.26 -23.67 -0.39
C GLY A 120 0.90 -23.65 -1.40
N ARG A 121 0.70 -23.15 -2.66
CA ARG A 121 1.70 -23.16 -3.73
C ARG A 121 2.43 -21.82 -3.91
N TYR A 122 1.99 -20.75 -3.29
CA TYR A 122 2.61 -19.43 -3.42
C TYR A 122 2.70 -18.68 -2.09
N HIS A 123 3.61 -17.70 -2.06
CA HIS A 123 3.62 -16.60 -1.09
C HIS A 123 3.17 -15.32 -1.82
N LEU A 124 2.32 -14.53 -1.16
CA LEU A 124 1.90 -13.23 -1.64
C LEU A 124 2.66 -12.15 -0.88
N LEU A 125 3.28 -11.22 -1.61
CA LEU A 125 3.96 -10.05 -1.06
C LEU A 125 3.31 -8.78 -1.62
N ARG A 126 2.99 -7.83 -0.74
CA ARG A 126 2.40 -6.55 -1.13
C ARG A 126 3.47 -5.50 -1.33
N MET A 127 3.54 -4.96 -2.55
CA MET A 127 4.48 -3.88 -2.87
C MET A 127 3.82 -2.52 -2.65
N HIS A 128 4.42 -1.75 -1.77
CA HIS A 128 4.01 -0.39 -1.42
C HIS A 128 4.87 0.66 -2.15
N PRO A 129 4.41 1.93 -2.16
CA PRO A 129 5.24 3.05 -2.58
C PRO A 129 6.55 3.15 -1.79
N LEU A 130 7.50 3.92 -2.32
CA LEU A 130 8.80 4.18 -1.70
C LEU A 130 8.66 4.73 -0.28
N SER A 131 9.53 4.30 0.62
CA SER A 131 9.55 4.72 2.02
C SER A 131 10.83 5.46 2.39
N VAL A 132 10.81 6.11 3.55
CA VAL A 132 11.98 6.80 4.12
C VAL A 132 13.16 5.84 4.27
N SER A 133 12.91 4.63 4.79
CA SER A 133 13.91 3.59 4.98
C SER A 133 14.50 3.10 3.65
N GLU A 134 13.63 2.80 2.68
CA GLU A 134 14.02 2.31 1.36
C GLU A 134 14.88 3.33 0.59
N LEU A 135 14.53 4.61 0.69
CA LEU A 135 15.28 5.72 0.09
C LEU A 135 16.52 6.13 0.91
N LYS A 136 16.69 5.60 2.13
CA LYS A 136 17.75 5.99 3.06
C LYS A 136 17.83 7.50 3.28
N ILE A 137 16.65 8.12 3.43
CA ILE A 137 16.54 9.58 3.55
C ILE A 137 17.32 10.08 4.76
N SER A 138 18.32 10.92 4.50
CA SER A 138 19.13 11.56 5.53
C SER A 138 19.11 13.09 5.46
N LYS A 139 18.67 13.64 4.32
CA LYS A 139 18.65 15.10 4.08
C LYS A 139 17.24 15.65 4.16
N VAL A 140 17.13 16.84 4.74
CA VAL A 140 15.84 17.57 4.83
C VAL A 140 15.21 17.81 3.46
N SER A 141 16.01 18.04 2.42
CA SER A 141 15.52 18.23 1.04
C SER A 141 14.86 16.98 0.49
N GLU A 142 15.46 15.81 0.72
CA GLU A 142 14.92 14.52 0.28
C GLU A 142 13.60 14.20 1.00
N TRP A 143 13.53 14.49 2.32
CA TRP A 143 12.30 14.39 3.10
C TRP A 143 11.19 15.27 2.56
N LYS A 144 11.50 16.55 2.28
CA LYS A 144 10.54 17.47 1.69
C LYS A 144 10.06 17.00 0.31
N SER A 145 10.95 16.47 -0.52
CA SER A 145 10.59 15.91 -1.82
C SER A 145 9.64 14.72 -1.67
N LEU A 146 9.93 13.78 -0.75
CA LEU A 146 9.06 12.63 -0.50
C LEU A 146 7.68 13.05 0.00
N LEU A 147 7.62 14.00 0.93
CA LEU A 147 6.37 14.54 1.47
C LEU A 147 5.52 15.22 0.39
N LEU A 148 6.14 15.96 -0.53
CA LEU A 148 5.46 16.76 -1.55
C LEU A 148 5.10 15.93 -2.79
N LEU A 149 6.07 15.17 -3.31
CA LEU A 149 5.93 14.46 -4.58
C LEU A 149 5.25 13.10 -4.46
N GLY A 150 5.16 12.55 -3.23
CA GLY A 150 4.62 11.21 -2.99
C GLY A 150 5.67 10.11 -3.10
N GLY A 151 5.26 8.86 -2.80
CA GLY A 151 6.14 7.70 -2.79
C GLY A 151 6.10 6.87 -4.08
N PHE A 152 5.36 7.27 -5.10
CA PHE A 152 5.43 6.59 -6.38
C PHE A 152 6.74 6.90 -7.09
N PRO A 153 7.44 5.89 -7.67
CA PRO A 153 8.78 6.09 -8.24
C PRO A 153 8.85 7.19 -9.29
N GLU A 154 7.91 7.21 -10.24
CA GLU A 154 7.96 8.17 -11.36
C GLU A 154 7.82 9.62 -10.88
N PRO A 155 6.80 10.00 -10.07
CA PRO A 155 6.73 11.34 -9.48
C PRO A 155 7.93 11.69 -8.61
N PHE A 156 8.34 10.78 -7.74
CA PHE A 156 9.44 11.04 -6.81
C PHE A 156 10.76 11.31 -7.55
N PHE A 157 11.12 10.48 -8.52
CA PHE A 157 12.39 10.63 -9.26
C PHE A 157 12.36 11.76 -10.31
N SER A 158 11.19 12.22 -10.72
CA SER A 158 11.09 13.40 -11.60
C SER A 158 11.59 14.68 -10.93
N GLN A 159 11.51 14.75 -9.60
CA GLN A 159 11.82 15.95 -8.80
C GLN A 159 11.11 17.22 -9.29
N SER A 160 9.96 17.06 -9.97
CA SER A 160 9.19 18.14 -10.60
C SER A 160 7.72 18.09 -10.14
N GLU A 161 7.27 19.16 -9.50
CA GLU A 161 5.86 19.27 -9.11
C GLU A 161 4.92 19.28 -10.31
N THR A 162 5.34 19.90 -11.42
CA THR A 162 4.52 19.97 -12.64
C THR A 162 4.34 18.59 -13.25
N GLU A 163 5.42 17.82 -13.39
CA GLU A 163 5.33 16.45 -13.90
C GLU A 163 4.54 15.54 -12.95
N THR A 164 4.71 15.70 -11.65
CA THR A 164 3.94 14.98 -10.65
C THR A 164 2.44 15.25 -10.75
N LYS A 165 2.03 16.52 -10.95
CA LYS A 165 0.62 16.88 -11.15
C LYS A 165 0.04 16.27 -12.43
N ARG A 166 0.80 16.28 -13.52
CA ARG A 166 0.41 15.62 -14.79
C ARG A 166 0.27 14.12 -14.61
N TRP A 167 1.27 13.48 -14.01
CA TRP A 167 1.26 12.06 -13.72
C TRP A 167 0.04 11.64 -12.87
N ARG A 168 -0.27 12.36 -11.79
CA ARG A 168 -1.44 12.07 -10.94
C ARG A 168 -2.76 12.13 -11.71
N ARG A 169 -2.89 13.14 -12.61
CA ARG A 169 -4.07 13.25 -13.46
C ARG A 169 -4.21 12.05 -14.40
N GLU A 170 -3.13 11.65 -15.05
CA GLU A 170 -3.10 10.51 -15.96
C GLU A 170 -3.31 9.19 -15.21
N TYR A 171 -2.67 9.02 -14.07
CA TYR A 171 -2.82 7.85 -13.21
C TYR A 171 -4.28 7.63 -12.80
N ARG A 172 -4.96 8.68 -12.32
CA ARG A 172 -6.37 8.61 -11.94
C ARG A 172 -7.26 8.25 -13.13
N VAL A 173 -7.07 8.87 -14.28
CA VAL A 173 -7.85 8.58 -15.49
C VAL A 173 -7.67 7.13 -15.90
N ARG A 174 -6.44 6.60 -15.92
CA ARG A 174 -6.18 5.20 -16.23
C ARG A 174 -6.80 4.24 -15.21
N LEU A 175 -6.67 4.55 -13.93
CA LEU A 175 -7.25 3.74 -12.87
C LEU A 175 -8.76 3.57 -13.06
N ILE A 176 -9.47 4.68 -13.31
CA ILE A 176 -10.92 4.68 -13.46
C ILE A 176 -11.34 4.03 -14.78
N LYS A 177 -10.75 4.42 -15.92
CA LYS A 177 -11.19 3.97 -17.22
C LYS A 177 -10.75 2.54 -17.58
N GLU A 178 -9.54 2.13 -17.17
CA GLU A 178 -8.99 0.85 -17.59
C GLU A 178 -9.19 -0.24 -16.52
N GLU A 179 -8.83 0.04 -15.28
CA GLU A 179 -8.88 -0.98 -14.21
C GLU A 179 -10.29 -1.25 -13.75
N ILE A 180 -11.07 -0.20 -13.47
CA ILE A 180 -12.43 -0.34 -12.95
C ILE A 180 -13.31 -1.03 -13.98
N THR A 181 -13.24 -0.58 -15.25
CA THR A 181 -14.05 -1.19 -16.34
C THR A 181 -13.70 -2.66 -16.57
N SER A 182 -12.44 -3.04 -16.30
CA SER A 182 -11.99 -4.43 -16.44
C SER A 182 -12.36 -5.32 -15.25
N LEU A 183 -12.66 -4.74 -14.09
CA LEU A 183 -12.98 -5.46 -12.86
C LEU A 183 -14.47 -5.68 -12.67
N GLU A 184 -15.25 -4.66 -12.91
CA GLU A 184 -16.70 -4.65 -12.65
C GLU A 184 -17.46 -3.82 -13.69
N ASN A 185 -18.70 -4.19 -13.93
CA ASN A 185 -19.57 -3.46 -14.84
C ASN A 185 -20.21 -2.26 -14.10
N ILE A 186 -19.43 -1.17 -13.95
CA ILE A 186 -19.89 0.05 -13.28
C ILE A 186 -20.69 0.88 -14.29
N LYS A 187 -21.95 1.12 -13.97
CA LYS A 187 -22.87 1.88 -14.83
C LYS A 187 -22.57 3.39 -14.86
N ASP A 188 -21.99 3.93 -13.78
CA ASP A 188 -21.75 5.37 -13.62
C ASP A 188 -20.29 5.64 -13.23
N LEU A 189 -19.46 5.77 -14.27
CA LEU A 189 -18.06 6.15 -14.12
C LEU A 189 -17.88 7.63 -13.70
N GLY A 190 -18.87 8.49 -14.00
CA GLY A 190 -18.83 9.91 -13.63
C GLY A 190 -18.83 10.08 -12.10
N ASN A 191 -19.74 9.41 -11.41
CA ASN A 191 -19.79 9.43 -9.94
C ASN A 191 -18.53 8.80 -9.32
N MET A 192 -17.94 7.77 -9.94
CA MET A 192 -16.66 7.22 -9.49
C MET A 192 -15.52 8.24 -9.64
N GLU A 193 -15.49 8.99 -10.73
CA GLU A 193 -14.51 10.05 -10.95
C GLU A 193 -14.66 11.18 -9.94
N LEU A 194 -15.88 11.67 -9.70
CA LEU A 194 -16.18 12.68 -8.68
C LEU A 194 -15.77 12.20 -7.28
N LEU A 195 -16.08 10.95 -6.93
CA LEU A 195 -15.67 10.38 -5.65
C LEU A 195 -14.15 10.37 -5.50
N SER A 196 -13.41 9.98 -6.56
CA SER A 196 -11.95 9.96 -6.52
C SER A 196 -11.31 11.33 -6.34
N LEU A 197 -12.00 12.40 -6.76
CA LEU A 197 -11.58 13.79 -6.53
C LEU A 197 -11.91 14.26 -5.11
N ARG A 198 -13.05 13.84 -4.57
CA ARG A 198 -13.54 14.26 -3.24
C ARG A 198 -12.78 13.60 -2.08
N LEU A 199 -12.43 12.34 -2.21
CA LEU A 199 -11.81 11.57 -1.11
C LEU A 199 -10.52 12.17 -0.55
N PRO A 200 -9.56 12.73 -1.34
CA PRO A 200 -8.35 13.35 -0.77
C PRO A 200 -8.59 14.52 0.17
N GLU A 201 -9.72 15.24 0.05
CA GLU A 201 -10.07 16.34 0.94
C GLU A 201 -10.55 15.86 2.32
N LEU A 202 -11.05 14.60 2.39
CA LEU A 202 -11.65 13.99 3.57
C LEU A 202 -10.67 13.09 4.35
N VAL A 203 -9.41 13.05 3.93
CA VAL A 203 -8.34 12.26 4.59
C VAL A 203 -8.19 12.64 6.06
N ALA A 204 -7.76 11.68 6.87
CA ALA A 204 -7.50 11.84 8.31
C ALA A 204 -8.74 12.07 9.16
N SER A 205 -9.92 12.07 8.56
CA SER A 205 -11.21 12.22 9.26
C SER A 205 -12.04 10.94 9.10
N PRO A 206 -12.96 10.66 10.06
CA PRO A 206 -13.92 9.58 9.93
C PRO A 206 -14.76 9.73 8.65
N LEU A 207 -14.76 8.73 7.78
CA LEU A 207 -15.39 8.77 6.46
C LEU A 207 -16.91 8.58 6.57
N SER A 208 -17.69 9.61 6.30
CA SER A 208 -19.16 9.55 6.28
C SER A 208 -19.68 9.13 4.90
N ILE A 209 -20.10 7.87 4.77
CA ILE A 209 -20.76 7.38 3.55
C ILE A 209 -22.06 8.14 3.27
N ASN A 210 -22.77 8.59 4.32
CA ASN A 210 -24.01 9.36 4.16
C ASN A 210 -23.74 10.74 3.53
N SER A 211 -22.70 11.45 3.96
CA SER A 211 -22.35 12.72 3.33
C SER A 211 -21.98 12.54 1.85
N LEU A 212 -21.16 11.52 1.57
CA LEU A 212 -20.74 11.22 0.19
C LEU A 212 -21.92 10.82 -0.72
N ARG A 213 -22.92 10.06 -0.22
CA ARG A 213 -24.08 9.72 -1.04
C ARG A 213 -24.95 10.93 -1.38
N GLU A 214 -25.01 11.91 -0.46
CA GLU A 214 -25.73 13.18 -0.68
C GLU A 214 -24.99 14.03 -1.71
N ASP A 215 -23.67 14.19 -1.58
CA ASP A 215 -22.83 14.91 -2.53
C ASP A 215 -22.93 14.33 -3.95
N LEU A 216 -22.95 13.00 -4.07
CA LEU A 216 -22.99 12.26 -5.35
C LEU A 216 -24.41 11.95 -5.85
N GLN A 217 -25.45 12.33 -5.11
CA GLN A 217 -26.86 12.04 -5.42
C GLN A 217 -27.11 10.56 -5.75
N THR A 218 -26.55 9.65 -4.95
CA THR A 218 -26.63 8.20 -5.18
C THR A 218 -26.95 7.43 -3.90
N SER A 219 -27.00 6.10 -3.98
CA SER A 219 -27.32 5.27 -2.81
C SER A 219 -26.12 5.02 -1.91
N HIS A 220 -26.36 4.82 -0.61
CA HIS A 220 -25.34 4.39 0.37
C HIS A 220 -24.60 3.13 -0.12
N ARG A 221 -25.32 2.17 -0.69
CA ARG A 221 -24.76 0.92 -1.22
C ARG A 221 -23.80 1.17 -2.38
N THR A 222 -24.14 2.10 -3.27
CA THR A 222 -23.30 2.48 -4.43
C THR A 222 -21.98 3.09 -3.94
N VAL A 223 -22.05 4.07 -3.04
CA VAL A 223 -20.82 4.72 -2.49
C VAL A 223 -19.95 3.71 -1.76
N SER A 224 -20.54 2.87 -0.90
CA SER A 224 -19.78 1.82 -0.22
C SER A 224 -19.08 0.89 -1.20
N HIS A 225 -19.76 0.48 -2.25
CA HIS A 225 -19.21 -0.37 -3.29
C HIS A 225 -18.07 0.31 -4.07
N TYR A 226 -18.22 1.60 -4.39
CA TYR A 226 -17.17 2.38 -5.05
C TYR A 226 -15.90 2.50 -4.18
N ILE A 227 -16.07 2.74 -2.89
CA ILE A 227 -14.94 2.76 -1.95
C ILE A 227 -14.26 1.40 -1.87
N ASP A 228 -15.02 0.30 -1.81
CA ASP A 228 -14.47 -1.05 -1.82
C ASP A 228 -13.66 -1.35 -3.09
N ILE A 229 -14.12 -0.85 -4.25
CA ILE A 229 -13.37 -0.97 -5.51
C ILE A 229 -12.08 -0.16 -5.47
N LEU A 230 -12.14 1.11 -5.04
CA LEU A 230 -10.97 1.97 -4.93
C LEU A 230 -9.93 1.41 -3.94
N GLU A 231 -10.38 0.78 -2.85
CA GLU A 231 -9.49 0.10 -1.91
C GLU A 231 -8.82 -1.13 -2.55
N ARG A 232 -9.58 -1.95 -3.27
CA ARG A 232 -9.05 -3.11 -4.01
C ARG A 232 -8.03 -2.70 -5.07
N LEU A 233 -8.17 -1.51 -5.64
CA LEU A 233 -7.26 -0.97 -6.64
C LEU A 233 -6.02 -0.27 -6.05
N PHE A 234 -5.86 -0.33 -4.72
CA PHE A 234 -4.77 0.39 -4.03
C PHE A 234 -4.77 1.91 -4.29
N PHE A 235 -5.96 2.50 -4.50
CA PHE A 235 -6.11 3.93 -4.56
C PHE A 235 -6.15 4.53 -3.15
N LEU A 236 -6.89 3.85 -2.26
CA LEU A 236 -6.99 4.17 -0.85
C LEU A 236 -6.91 2.92 0.03
N PHE A 237 -6.77 3.13 1.32
CA PHE A 237 -6.96 2.09 2.35
C PHE A 237 -7.70 2.68 3.55
N ARG A 238 -8.40 1.82 4.28
CA ARG A 238 -9.18 2.22 5.45
C ARG A 238 -8.51 1.78 6.73
N VAL A 239 -8.54 2.66 7.73
CA VAL A 239 -8.02 2.41 9.07
C VAL A 239 -9.21 2.37 10.04
N PRO A 240 -9.53 1.21 10.61
CA PRO A 240 -10.64 1.06 11.55
C PRO A 240 -10.26 1.53 12.97
N PRO A 241 -11.26 1.86 13.82
CA PRO A 241 -11.00 2.27 15.19
C PRO A 241 -10.49 1.09 16.04
N PHE A 242 -9.61 1.41 17.00
CA PHE A 242 -9.15 0.49 18.03
C PHE A 242 -10.31 0.05 18.96
N GLY A 243 -10.26 -1.18 19.46
CA GLY A 243 -11.26 -1.72 20.35
C GLY A 243 -12.56 -2.20 19.69
N ALA A 244 -12.69 -2.07 18.35
CA ALA A 244 -13.80 -2.66 17.63
C ALA A 244 -13.48 -4.12 17.21
N PRO A 245 -14.36 -5.10 17.52
CA PRO A 245 -14.22 -6.45 16.97
C PRO A 245 -14.17 -6.42 15.44
N LYS A 246 -13.38 -7.32 14.80
CA LYS A 246 -13.20 -7.35 13.32
C LYS A 246 -14.52 -7.22 12.56
N LEU A 247 -15.55 -7.96 12.96
CA LEU A 247 -16.89 -7.92 12.33
C LEU A 247 -17.64 -6.59 12.53
N ARG A 248 -17.40 -5.89 13.63
CA ARG A 248 -18.03 -4.57 13.92
C ARG A 248 -17.17 -3.40 13.42
N ALA A 249 -15.85 -3.60 13.27
CA ALA A 249 -14.95 -2.60 12.73
C ALA A 249 -15.31 -2.21 11.29
N VAL A 250 -15.82 -3.16 10.50
CA VAL A 250 -16.34 -2.90 9.15
C VAL A 250 -17.58 -2.01 9.15
N LYS A 251 -18.38 -2.02 10.24
CA LYS A 251 -19.60 -1.21 10.39
C LYS A 251 -19.38 0.12 11.13
N LYS A 252 -18.21 0.30 11.79
CA LYS A 252 -17.87 1.56 12.45
C LYS A 252 -17.24 2.52 11.45
N VAL A 253 -17.37 3.80 11.71
CA VAL A 253 -16.79 4.85 10.89
C VAL A 253 -15.27 4.69 10.86
N GLN A 254 -14.70 4.50 9.69
CA GLN A 254 -13.27 4.29 9.47
C GLN A 254 -12.65 5.59 8.95
N LYS A 255 -11.40 5.87 9.32
CA LYS A 255 -10.59 6.84 8.59
C LYS A 255 -10.11 6.21 7.28
N HIS A 256 -9.80 7.03 6.28
CA HIS A 256 -9.17 6.55 5.06
C HIS A 256 -7.95 7.38 4.72
N TYR A 257 -7.03 6.77 3.98
CA TYR A 257 -5.79 7.35 3.52
C TYR A 257 -5.50 6.86 2.10
N HIS A 258 -4.67 7.59 1.36
CA HIS A 258 -4.29 7.25 -0.01
C HIS A 258 -2.90 6.64 -0.07
N TYR A 259 -2.69 5.71 -1.00
CA TYR A 259 -1.35 5.22 -1.31
C TYR A 259 -0.47 6.33 -1.91
N ASP A 260 -1.06 7.28 -2.65
CA ASP A 260 -0.41 8.53 -3.01
C ASP A 260 -0.84 9.64 -2.06
N TRP A 261 -0.11 9.86 -0.98
CA TRP A 261 -0.37 10.95 -0.02
C TRP A 261 -0.23 12.33 -0.64
N GLY A 262 0.45 12.45 -1.79
CA GLY A 262 0.57 13.71 -2.49
C GLY A 262 -0.72 14.21 -3.17
N LEU A 263 -1.79 13.39 -3.19
CA LEU A 263 -3.14 13.82 -3.57
C LEU A 263 -3.75 14.78 -2.54
N VAL A 264 -3.30 14.71 -1.29
CA VAL A 264 -3.84 15.49 -0.17
C VAL A 264 -3.28 16.90 -0.19
N SER A 265 -4.13 17.92 -0.28
CA SER A 265 -3.72 19.32 -0.42
C SER A 265 -3.22 19.92 0.90
N ASP A 266 -3.90 19.61 2.02
CA ASP A 266 -3.52 20.09 3.34
C ASP A 266 -2.19 19.47 3.79
N PRO A 267 -1.17 20.25 4.17
CA PRO A 267 0.14 19.72 4.53
C PRO A 267 0.12 18.80 5.75
N SER A 268 -0.66 19.13 6.77
CA SER A 268 -0.76 18.33 8.01
C SER A 268 -1.42 16.98 7.74
N LYS A 269 -2.55 16.99 7.01
CA LYS A 269 -3.25 15.75 6.60
C LYS A 269 -2.41 14.91 5.62
N ARG A 270 -1.65 15.57 4.72
CA ARG A 270 -0.70 14.89 3.83
C ARG A 270 0.40 14.17 4.61
N PHE A 271 0.91 14.83 5.64
CA PHE A 271 1.91 14.25 6.53
C PHE A 271 1.33 13.03 7.29
N GLU A 272 0.15 13.17 7.90
CA GLU A 272 -0.54 12.05 8.54
C GLU A 272 -0.77 10.90 7.56
N ASN A 273 -1.19 11.18 6.32
CA ASN A 273 -1.35 10.16 5.29
C ASN A 273 -0.02 9.47 4.91
N LEU A 274 1.08 10.21 4.83
CA LEU A 274 2.40 9.63 4.61
C LEU A 274 2.76 8.65 5.73
N VAL A 275 2.56 9.04 6.97
CA VAL A 275 2.80 8.17 8.15
C VAL A 275 1.91 6.93 8.10
N ALA A 276 0.62 7.10 7.80
CA ALA A 276 -0.32 5.99 7.63
C ALA A 276 0.17 4.97 6.59
N SER A 277 0.67 5.46 5.45
CA SER A 277 1.18 4.61 4.37
C SER A 277 2.44 3.83 4.77
N HIS A 278 3.35 4.45 5.53
CA HIS A 278 4.56 3.78 6.05
C HIS A 278 4.21 2.73 7.10
N LEU A 279 3.30 3.04 8.02
CA LEU A 279 2.84 2.08 9.04
C LEU A 279 2.09 0.91 8.40
N LEU A 280 1.24 1.16 7.39
CA LEU A 280 0.58 0.09 6.63
C LEU A 280 1.58 -0.79 5.90
N LYS A 281 2.62 -0.20 5.29
CA LYS A 281 3.70 -0.94 4.61
C LYS A 281 4.39 -1.89 5.58
N TRP A 282 4.74 -1.42 6.78
CA TRP A 282 5.35 -2.23 7.82
C TRP A 282 4.40 -3.34 8.31
N VAL A 283 3.15 -3.03 8.64
CA VAL A 283 2.15 -4.02 9.05
C VAL A 283 2.00 -5.11 8.00
N ASN A 284 1.93 -4.74 6.72
CA ASN A 284 1.83 -5.70 5.63
C ASN A 284 3.10 -6.53 5.45
N TRP A 285 4.28 -5.96 5.68
CA TRP A 285 5.53 -6.69 5.68
C TRP A 285 5.57 -7.76 6.78
N GLU A 286 5.22 -7.40 8.00
CA GLU A 286 5.16 -8.33 9.13
C GLU A 286 4.20 -9.49 8.86
N GLU A 287 3.01 -9.18 8.30
CA GLU A 287 2.03 -10.20 7.93
C GLU A 287 2.51 -11.10 6.78
N ASP A 288 3.01 -10.52 5.69
CA ASP A 288 3.35 -11.26 4.47
C ASP A 288 4.63 -12.10 4.64
N VAL A 289 5.60 -11.61 5.41
CA VAL A 289 6.94 -12.20 5.53
C VAL A 289 7.09 -13.04 6.81
N LEU A 290 6.59 -12.53 7.94
CA LEU A 290 6.76 -13.17 9.24
C LEU A 290 5.50 -13.92 9.69
N GLY A 291 4.36 -13.69 9.05
CA GLY A 291 3.07 -14.32 9.42
C GLY A 291 2.48 -13.74 10.71
N GLU A 292 2.94 -12.56 11.13
CA GLU A 292 2.46 -11.89 12.34
C GLU A 292 1.07 -11.28 12.12
N GLU A 293 0.20 -11.35 13.11
CA GLU A 293 -1.12 -10.72 13.07
C GLU A 293 -1.02 -9.27 13.59
N LEU A 294 -0.53 -8.34 12.75
CA LEU A 294 -0.52 -6.92 13.04
C LEU A 294 -1.70 -6.22 12.36
N GLU A 295 -2.22 -5.16 13.00
CA GLU A 295 -3.28 -4.34 12.43
C GLU A 295 -2.99 -2.86 12.68
N LEU A 296 -3.18 -2.04 11.64
CA LEU A 296 -3.18 -0.57 11.75
C LEU A 296 -4.57 -0.09 12.14
N ARG A 297 -4.67 0.66 13.23
CA ARG A 297 -5.87 1.19 13.84
C ARG A 297 -5.68 2.68 14.17
N TYR A 298 -6.77 3.40 14.47
CA TYR A 298 -6.74 4.69 15.15
C TYR A 298 -7.52 4.59 16.47
N PHE A 299 -7.20 5.45 17.44
CA PHE A 299 -7.97 5.52 18.67
C PHE A 299 -8.87 6.73 18.67
N ARG A 300 -10.13 6.55 19.06
CA ARG A 300 -11.07 7.63 19.39
C ARG A 300 -12.08 7.12 20.39
N ASP A 301 -12.21 7.83 21.50
CA ASP A 301 -13.19 7.50 22.55
C ASP A 301 -14.44 8.39 22.49
N ILE A 302 -15.35 8.16 23.44
CA ILE A 302 -16.61 8.91 23.55
C ILE A 302 -16.41 10.36 24.01
N ASP A 303 -15.28 10.65 24.67
CA ASP A 303 -14.94 12.00 25.15
C ASP A 303 -14.20 12.80 24.04
N GLY A 304 -14.05 12.21 22.86
CA GLY A 304 -13.42 12.85 21.71
C GLY A 304 -11.89 12.82 21.72
N ARG A 305 -11.25 12.11 22.69
CA ARG A 305 -9.79 11.91 22.66
C ARG A 305 -9.42 11.04 21.50
N GLU A 306 -8.42 11.45 20.76
CA GLU A 306 -7.98 10.75 19.55
C GLU A 306 -6.47 10.57 19.53
N VAL A 307 -6.00 9.41 19.05
CA VAL A 307 -4.60 9.14 18.68
C VAL A 307 -4.60 8.66 17.24
N ASP A 308 -3.80 9.27 16.41
CA ASP A 308 -3.83 9.07 14.95
C ASP A 308 -3.63 7.61 14.57
N PHE A 309 -2.65 6.94 15.15
CA PHE A 309 -2.37 5.54 14.83
C PHE A 309 -2.10 4.69 16.07
N VAL A 310 -2.63 3.48 16.04
CA VAL A 310 -2.37 2.41 17.01
C VAL A 310 -2.08 1.14 16.24
N ILE A 311 -0.92 0.55 16.46
CA ILE A 311 -0.60 -0.77 15.94
C ILE A 311 -0.93 -1.81 16.99
N THR A 312 -1.69 -2.82 16.60
CA THR A 312 -1.99 -3.97 17.47
C THR A 312 -1.31 -5.22 16.94
N ARG A 313 -0.79 -6.05 17.87
CA ARG A 313 -0.34 -7.41 17.61
C ARG A 313 -1.26 -8.38 18.35
N ASN A 314 -1.90 -9.28 17.62
CA ASN A 314 -2.90 -10.19 18.22
C ASN A 314 -3.98 -9.42 19.03
N ARG A 315 -4.42 -8.26 18.51
CA ARG A 315 -5.40 -7.32 19.12
C ARG A 315 -4.91 -6.57 20.36
N VAL A 316 -3.68 -6.79 20.81
CA VAL A 316 -3.07 -6.03 21.91
C VAL A 316 -2.32 -4.85 21.32
N PRO A 317 -2.51 -3.60 21.83
CA PRO A 317 -1.79 -2.45 21.33
C PRO A 317 -0.31 -2.55 21.72
N VAL A 318 0.58 -2.38 20.73
CA VAL A 318 2.03 -2.47 20.90
C VAL A 318 2.74 -1.15 20.60
N LEU A 319 2.17 -0.34 19.72
CA LEU A 319 2.74 0.96 19.34
C LEU A 319 1.60 1.97 19.09
N CYS A 320 1.78 3.22 19.53
CA CYS A 320 0.90 4.33 19.15
C CYS A 320 1.71 5.54 18.68
N VAL A 321 1.13 6.27 17.74
CA VAL A 321 1.79 7.40 17.06
C VAL A 321 0.79 8.56 16.94
N GLU A 322 1.26 9.74 17.37
CA GLU A 322 0.59 11.01 17.15
C GLU A 322 1.41 11.87 16.18
N CYS A 323 0.77 12.45 15.19
CA CYS A 323 1.38 13.24 14.13
C CYS A 323 1.18 14.74 14.37
N LYS A 324 2.26 15.51 14.38
CA LYS A 324 2.22 16.97 14.46
C LYS A 324 2.99 17.57 13.29
N TRP A 325 2.53 18.69 12.76
CA TRP A 325 3.26 19.36 11.69
C TRP A 325 4.62 19.90 12.15
N ASP A 326 4.64 20.51 13.32
CA ASP A 326 5.79 21.16 13.96
C ASP A 326 6.03 20.67 15.39
N ASP A 327 7.01 21.24 16.06
CA ASP A 327 7.30 20.96 17.46
C ASP A 327 6.20 21.51 18.36
N ARG A 328 5.47 20.63 19.02
CA ARG A 328 4.42 20.94 20.01
C ARG A 328 4.66 20.20 21.31
N ASP A 329 3.94 20.60 22.34
CA ASP A 329 3.85 19.85 23.58
C ASP A 329 3.17 18.49 23.32
N ILE A 330 3.44 17.54 24.21
CA ILE A 330 2.88 16.19 24.08
C ILE A 330 1.35 16.26 24.15
N ASP A 331 0.70 15.61 23.19
CA ASP A 331 -0.76 15.58 23.10
C ASP A 331 -1.37 14.91 24.34
N PRO A 332 -2.36 15.54 24.98
CA PRO A 332 -3.03 14.97 26.15
C PRO A 332 -3.69 13.61 25.85
N SER A 333 -4.21 13.39 24.64
CA SER A 333 -4.84 12.13 24.24
C SER A 333 -3.81 11.01 24.12
N LEU A 334 -2.59 11.32 23.63
CA LEU A 334 -1.49 10.38 23.59
C LEU A 334 -1.05 10.00 25.00
N THR A 335 -0.93 11.00 25.90
CA THR A 335 -0.62 10.76 27.32
C THR A 335 -1.67 9.89 27.99
N TYR A 336 -2.96 10.17 27.76
CA TYR A 336 -4.07 9.35 28.26
C TYR A 336 -3.96 7.91 27.77
N PHE A 337 -3.71 7.70 26.47
CA PHE A 337 -3.60 6.38 25.87
C PHE A 337 -2.39 5.59 26.42
N LYS A 338 -1.23 6.26 26.56
CA LYS A 338 -0.03 5.69 27.18
C LYS A 338 -0.27 5.25 28.62
N ASN A 339 -0.96 6.06 29.42
CA ASN A 339 -1.29 5.72 30.81
C ASN A 339 -2.26 4.53 30.90
N LYS A 340 -3.20 4.41 29.94
CA LYS A 340 -4.12 3.27 29.84
C LYS A 340 -3.43 1.97 29.42
N PHE A 341 -2.36 2.07 28.65
CA PHE A 341 -1.55 0.94 28.15
C PHE A 341 -0.06 1.17 28.45
N PRO A 342 0.40 0.99 29.70
CA PRO A 342 1.76 1.40 30.11
C PRO A 342 2.89 0.74 29.33
N ASN A 343 2.69 -0.47 28.83
CA ASN A 343 3.69 -1.24 28.10
C ASN A 343 3.78 -0.93 26.60
N ILE A 344 2.94 0.02 26.08
CA ILE A 344 2.97 0.39 24.66
C ILE A 344 4.16 1.31 24.36
N GLU A 345 4.77 1.17 23.19
CA GLU A 345 5.65 2.19 22.64
C GLU A 345 4.80 3.40 22.19
N ALA A 346 5.10 4.58 22.70
CA ALA A 346 4.34 5.79 22.38
C ALA A 346 5.23 6.86 21.76
N TYR A 347 4.81 7.38 20.61
CA TYR A 347 5.56 8.35 19.82
C TYR A 347 4.71 9.55 19.46
N GLN A 348 5.27 10.75 19.66
CA GLN A 348 4.80 11.96 18.98
C GLN A 348 5.85 12.37 17.97
N ILE A 349 5.45 12.41 16.70
CA ILE A 349 6.36 12.69 15.59
C ILE A 349 6.00 13.97 14.87
N SER A 350 7.00 14.70 14.39
CA SER A 350 6.80 15.97 13.71
C SER A 350 7.33 15.95 12.27
N ALA A 351 6.58 16.62 11.36
CA ALA A 351 6.98 16.73 9.95
C ALA A 351 8.21 17.62 9.75
N VAL A 352 8.24 18.76 10.44
CA VAL A 352 9.28 19.80 10.28
C VAL A 352 9.97 20.17 11.60
N GLY A 353 9.55 19.59 12.72
CA GLY A 353 10.13 19.80 14.03
C GLY A 353 11.53 19.21 14.17
N LYS A 354 12.23 19.58 15.23
CA LYS A 354 13.60 19.17 15.53
C LYS A 354 13.76 18.56 16.92
N LYS A 355 12.71 18.62 17.76
CA LYS A 355 12.76 18.06 19.13
C LYS A 355 13.02 16.55 19.04
N ASP A 356 13.93 16.07 19.87
CA ASP A 356 14.28 14.65 20.00
C ASP A 356 14.59 14.37 21.48
N TYR A 357 13.59 13.87 22.21
CA TYR A 357 13.69 13.56 23.62
C TYR A 357 12.67 12.51 24.05
N GLU A 358 12.88 11.93 25.22
CA GLU A 358 11.91 11.06 25.87
C GLU A 358 11.35 11.76 27.12
N SER A 359 10.04 11.74 27.27
CA SER A 359 9.34 12.31 28.42
C SER A 359 9.42 11.39 29.63
N THR A 360 9.17 11.94 30.81
CA THR A 360 9.09 11.18 32.07
C THR A 360 8.07 10.03 32.05
N ASN A 361 7.06 10.15 31.20
CA ASN A 361 6.01 9.12 31.02
C ASN A 361 6.35 8.11 29.92
N GLY A 362 7.58 8.10 29.39
CA GLY A 362 8.00 7.17 28.35
C GLY A 362 7.37 7.41 26.98
N ILE A 363 7.02 8.67 26.67
CA ILE A 363 6.60 9.08 25.33
C ILE A 363 7.83 9.66 24.62
N ARG A 364 8.18 9.10 23.48
CA ARG A 364 9.28 9.56 22.64
C ARG A 364 8.79 10.63 21.67
N VAL A 365 9.42 11.82 21.72
CA VAL A 365 9.17 12.93 20.79
C VAL A 365 10.34 13.02 19.83
N LEU A 366 10.11 12.94 18.50
CA LEU A 366 11.21 12.95 17.52
C LEU A 366 10.75 13.36 16.12
N PRO A 367 11.67 13.78 15.23
CA PRO A 367 11.38 14.06 13.83
C PRO A 367 10.88 12.80 13.10
N ALA A 368 9.85 12.94 12.26
CA ALA A 368 9.26 11.84 11.53
C ALA A 368 10.25 11.03 10.65
N PRO A 369 11.21 11.63 9.94
CA PRO A 369 12.20 10.84 9.20
C PRO A 369 12.99 9.87 10.07
N VAL A 370 13.35 10.26 11.30
CA VAL A 370 14.08 9.41 12.26
C VAL A 370 13.20 8.24 12.70
N PHE A 371 11.93 8.52 12.99
CA PHE A 371 10.97 7.48 13.36
C PHE A 371 10.73 6.49 12.21
N LEU A 372 10.48 7.00 11.00
CA LEU A 372 10.10 6.19 9.86
C LEU A 372 11.24 5.35 9.26
N GLN A 373 12.50 5.67 9.57
CA GLN A 373 13.64 4.81 9.22
C GLN A 373 13.65 3.46 9.93
N ARG A 374 12.89 3.30 11.00
CA ARG A 374 12.77 2.03 11.76
C ARG A 374 11.98 0.96 11.00
N PHE A 375 11.23 1.35 10.00
CA PHE A 375 10.31 0.49 9.27
C PHE A 375 10.79 0.22 7.84
N VAL A 376 10.19 -0.81 7.19
CA VAL A 376 10.58 -1.24 5.82
C VAL A 376 10.40 -0.16 4.76
#